data_23e886ce8f84b7efcbc9f49dae790415
#
_entry.id   23e886ce8f84b7efcbc9f49dae790415
#
_cell.length_a   1.000
_cell.length_b   1.000
_cell.length_c   1.000
_cell.angle_alpha   90.00
_cell.angle_beta   90.00
_cell.angle_gamma   90.00
#
_symmetry.space_group_name_H-M   'P 1'
#
loop_
_entity.id
_entity.type
_entity.pdbx_description
1 polymer ?
#
loop_
_entity_poly.entity_id
_entity_poly.type
_entity_poly.pdbx_seq_one_letter_code
_entity_poly.pdbx_strand_id
1 'polypeptide(L)'
;MSACRVKPFLSVYLLVALLCVSLTSTAQSRYPQGLEQVGQARFSLLWLDIYDARLFSADGSYRPGEAPLLLELTYHRAISSRELVDETLNQLEGRFERAAVPGELNDLLPSVDDGDQLAFYLRADGAGAFYFNGKYLGELDDSDFNRAFLDIWLAPDSEYPELTRRLKGKE
;
A
#
# COMPACT_ATOMS: atom_id res chain seq x y z
N MET A 1 -21.97 -50.21 -64.12
CA MET A 1 -21.91 -50.93 -62.82
C MET A 1 -20.59 -50.60 -62.20
N SER A 2 -20.56 -49.73 -61.20
CA SER A 2 -19.54 -49.64 -60.17
C SER A 2 -19.88 -48.40 -59.30
N ALA A 3 -20.31 -48.68 -58.10
CA ALA A 3 -20.66 -47.69 -57.12
C ALA A 3 -19.38 -47.08 -56.53
N CYS A 4 -19.18 -45.78 -56.65
CA CYS A 4 -18.09 -45.06 -56.00
C CYS A 4 -18.57 -44.54 -54.65
N ARG A 5 -18.05 -45.12 -53.58
CA ARG A 5 -18.32 -44.82 -52.20
C ARG A 5 -17.56 -43.57 -51.78
N VAL A 6 -18.21 -42.47 -51.59
CA VAL A 6 -17.63 -41.24 -50.97
C VAL A 6 -17.66 -41.40 -49.46
N LYS A 7 -16.47 -41.40 -48.86
CA LYS A 7 -16.30 -41.40 -47.40
C LYS A 7 -16.44 -39.97 -46.84
N PRO A 8 -17.10 -39.76 -45.72
CA PRO A 8 -17.19 -38.44 -45.09
C PRO A 8 -15.93 -38.12 -44.25
N PHE A 9 -15.10 -37.18 -44.69
CA PHE A 9 -14.08 -36.53 -43.88
C PHE A 9 -14.63 -35.19 -43.38
N LEU A 10 -15.61 -35.23 -42.52
CA LEU A 10 -16.18 -34.01 -41.94
C LEU A 10 -16.50 -34.24 -40.46
N SER A 11 -15.49 -34.41 -39.63
CA SER A 11 -15.75 -34.49 -38.16
C SER A 11 -14.52 -34.28 -37.25
N VAL A 12 -13.49 -33.56 -37.67
CA VAL A 12 -12.29 -33.36 -36.81
C VAL A 12 -11.98 -31.89 -36.55
N TYR A 13 -12.69 -30.93 -37.16
CA TYR A 13 -12.39 -29.48 -36.96
C TYR A 13 -13.23 -28.75 -35.90
N LEU A 14 -13.99 -29.46 -35.06
CA LEU A 14 -14.90 -28.82 -34.11
C LEU A 14 -14.47 -29.00 -32.65
N LEU A 15 -13.21 -29.24 -32.33
CA LEU A 15 -12.79 -29.53 -30.96
C LEU A 15 -11.51 -28.81 -30.50
N VAL A 16 -11.11 -27.73 -31.13
CA VAL A 16 -9.91 -26.94 -30.74
C VAL A 16 -10.26 -25.48 -30.36
N ALA A 17 -11.51 -25.08 -30.39
CA ALA A 17 -11.92 -23.68 -30.19
C ALA A 17 -12.50 -23.42 -28.77
N LEU A 18 -12.05 -24.11 -27.73
CA LEU A 18 -12.52 -23.80 -26.39
C LEU A 18 -11.47 -24.12 -25.34
N LEU A 19 -10.45 -23.26 -25.17
CA LEU A 19 -9.69 -23.13 -23.91
C LEU A 19 -8.76 -21.91 -23.94
N CYS A 20 -9.27 -20.73 -24.32
CA CYS A 20 -8.69 -19.48 -23.84
C CYS A 20 -9.49 -19.02 -22.62
N VAL A 21 -9.41 -19.78 -21.53
CA VAL A 21 -9.75 -19.25 -20.22
C VAL A 21 -8.64 -18.29 -19.86
N SER A 22 -8.90 -17.01 -20.12
CA SER A 22 -8.06 -15.92 -19.60
C SER A 22 -8.08 -16.05 -18.08
N LEU A 23 -7.02 -16.62 -17.52
CA LEU A 23 -6.70 -16.49 -16.10
C LEU A 23 -6.41 -15.01 -15.87
N THR A 24 -7.44 -14.23 -15.64
CA THR A 24 -7.29 -12.93 -14.98
C THR A 24 -6.77 -13.24 -13.59
N SER A 25 -5.45 -13.22 -13.44
CA SER A 25 -4.80 -13.23 -12.14
C SER A 25 -5.21 -11.91 -11.49
N THR A 26 -6.31 -11.94 -10.74
CA THR A 26 -6.61 -10.88 -9.77
C THR A 26 -5.47 -10.92 -8.78
N ALA A 27 -4.53 -9.98 -8.91
CA ALA A 27 -3.57 -9.70 -7.87
C ALA A 27 -4.41 -9.37 -6.62
N GLN A 28 -4.54 -10.35 -5.75
CA GLN A 28 -5.32 -10.25 -4.53
C GLN A 28 -4.55 -9.29 -3.64
N SER A 29 -5.00 -8.04 -3.57
CA SER A 29 -4.51 -7.09 -2.58
C SER A 29 -4.61 -7.77 -1.22
N ARG A 30 -3.49 -7.95 -0.54
CA ARG A 30 -3.46 -8.55 0.79
C ARG A 30 -3.81 -7.55 1.89
N TYR A 31 -4.27 -6.38 1.51
CA TYR A 31 -4.82 -5.42 2.45
C TYR A 31 -6.15 -5.93 3.01
N PRO A 32 -6.48 -5.57 4.26
CA PRO A 32 -7.80 -5.84 4.82
C PRO A 32 -8.87 -5.23 3.92
N GLN A 33 -9.86 -6.04 3.57
CA GLN A 33 -11.01 -5.58 2.79
C GLN A 33 -11.97 -4.80 3.69
N GLY A 34 -12.75 -3.88 3.10
CA GLY A 34 -13.81 -3.18 3.82
C GLY A 34 -13.38 -1.88 4.50
N LEU A 35 -12.21 -1.33 4.15
CA LEU A 35 -11.83 0.02 4.56
C LEU A 35 -12.32 1.04 3.51
N GLU A 36 -12.79 2.19 3.99
CA GLU A 36 -13.25 3.31 3.18
C GLU A 36 -12.23 4.44 3.19
N GLN A 37 -12.07 5.13 2.07
CA GLN A 37 -11.11 6.22 1.97
C GLN A 37 -11.59 7.42 2.79
N VAL A 38 -10.71 7.91 3.66
CA VAL A 38 -10.88 9.13 4.46
C VAL A 38 -10.50 10.35 3.64
N GLY A 39 -9.29 10.33 3.07
CA GLY A 39 -8.76 11.45 2.30
C GLY A 39 -7.51 11.08 1.53
N GLN A 40 -7.04 12.03 0.75
CA GLN A 40 -5.82 11.89 -0.05
C GLN A 40 -5.10 13.20 -0.20
N ALA A 41 -3.78 13.16 -0.35
CA ALA A 41 -2.96 14.32 -0.59
C ALA A 41 -1.69 13.95 -1.35
N ARG A 42 -1.20 14.87 -2.16
CA ARG A 42 0.12 14.76 -2.78
C ARG A 42 1.16 15.45 -1.90
N PHE A 43 2.27 14.80 -1.69
CA PHE A 43 3.45 15.39 -1.11
C PHE A 43 4.45 15.74 -2.21
N SER A 44 4.81 17.02 -2.26
CA SER A 44 5.80 17.54 -3.19
C SER A 44 6.81 18.39 -2.42
N LEU A 45 8.08 18.22 -2.72
CA LEU A 45 9.15 19.04 -2.16
C LEU A 45 9.66 19.99 -3.26
N LEU A 46 9.52 21.29 -3.04
CA LEU A 46 9.76 22.30 -4.07
C LEU A 46 8.86 22.07 -5.30
N TRP A 47 9.42 21.60 -6.41
CA TRP A 47 8.71 21.26 -7.65
C TRP A 47 8.70 19.77 -7.97
N LEU A 48 9.20 18.92 -7.04
CA LEU A 48 9.31 17.48 -7.22
C LEU A 48 8.16 16.78 -6.48
N ASP A 49 7.35 16.04 -7.20
CA ASP A 49 6.38 15.12 -6.61
C ASP A 49 7.12 13.92 -6.02
N ILE A 50 6.88 13.66 -4.76
CA ILE A 50 7.52 12.56 -4.01
C ILE A 50 6.59 11.37 -3.94
N TYR A 51 5.36 11.57 -3.44
CA TYR A 51 4.33 10.53 -3.39
C TYR A 51 2.92 11.09 -3.33
N ASP A 52 1.95 10.29 -3.72
CA ASP A 52 0.54 10.44 -3.37
C ASP A 52 0.26 9.61 -2.12
N ALA A 53 -0.34 10.22 -1.10
CA ALA A 53 -0.77 9.56 0.12
C ALA A 53 -2.28 9.40 0.15
N ARG A 54 -2.77 8.23 0.60
CA ARG A 54 -4.18 7.94 0.84
C ARG A 54 -4.36 7.34 2.22
N LEU A 55 -5.37 7.83 2.94
CA LEU A 55 -5.75 7.31 4.25
C LEU A 55 -7.10 6.61 4.15
N PHE A 56 -7.21 5.46 4.80
CA PHE A 56 -8.45 4.68 4.88
C PHE A 56 -8.75 4.31 6.32
N SER A 57 -10.02 4.21 6.66
CA SER A 57 -10.54 3.75 7.95
C SER A 57 -11.74 2.84 7.76
N ALA A 58 -12.30 2.31 8.84
CA ALA A 58 -13.44 1.41 8.77
C ALA A 58 -14.73 2.06 8.22
N ASP A 59 -14.88 3.38 8.36
CA ASP A 59 -16.10 4.13 7.98
C ASP A 59 -15.82 5.40 7.17
N GLY A 60 -14.63 5.53 6.58
CA GLY A 60 -14.24 6.70 5.81
C GLY A 60 -14.03 7.97 6.63
N SER A 61 -13.93 7.87 7.95
CA SER A 61 -13.74 9.02 8.84
C SER A 61 -12.46 8.87 9.66
N TYR A 62 -11.72 9.96 9.86
CA TYR A 62 -10.58 9.97 10.75
C TYR A 62 -10.96 10.50 12.13
N ARG A 63 -10.66 9.72 13.17
CA ARG A 63 -10.74 10.13 14.57
C ARG A 63 -9.42 9.82 15.28
N PRO A 64 -8.83 10.79 16.00
CA PRO A 64 -7.56 10.56 16.71
C PRO A 64 -7.65 9.36 17.65
N GLY A 65 -6.66 8.48 17.56
CA GLY A 65 -6.56 7.29 18.43
C GLY A 65 -7.44 6.10 18.01
N GLU A 66 -8.31 6.23 17.01
CA GLU A 66 -9.09 5.11 16.49
C GLU A 66 -8.30 4.28 15.47
N ALA A 67 -8.60 2.99 15.43
CA ALA A 67 -8.10 2.01 14.48
C ALA A 67 -9.27 1.07 14.08
N PRO A 68 -9.20 0.39 12.92
CA PRO A 68 -8.05 0.29 12.04
C PRO A 68 -7.85 1.52 11.14
N LEU A 69 -6.58 1.78 10.77
CA LEU A 69 -6.18 2.77 9.78
C LEU A 69 -5.22 2.14 8.77
N LEU A 70 -5.37 2.49 7.49
CA LEU A 70 -4.41 2.14 6.44
C LEU A 70 -3.91 3.42 5.80
N LEU A 71 -2.61 3.64 5.86
CA LEU A 71 -1.92 4.69 5.11
C LEU A 71 -1.22 4.04 3.92
N GLU A 72 -1.44 4.56 2.73
CA GLU A 72 -0.86 4.08 1.49
C GLU A 72 -0.13 5.21 0.78
N LEU A 73 1.12 4.97 0.39
CA LEU A 73 1.97 5.92 -0.31
C LEU A 73 2.33 5.34 -1.67
N THR A 74 1.96 6.06 -2.75
CA THR A 74 2.38 5.71 -4.12
C THR A 74 3.47 6.68 -4.54
N TYR A 75 4.67 6.18 -4.77
CA TYR A 75 5.84 7.00 -5.05
C TYR A 75 5.90 7.48 -6.51
N HIS A 76 6.47 8.66 -6.74
CA HIS A 76 6.68 9.26 -8.06
C HIS A 76 8.15 9.35 -8.44
N ARG A 77 9.02 8.69 -7.69
CA ARG A 77 10.48 8.66 -7.93
C ARG A 77 11.16 7.55 -7.17
N ALA A 78 12.35 7.20 -7.61
CA ALA A 78 13.22 6.28 -6.88
C ALA A 78 13.70 6.91 -5.56
N ILE A 79 13.60 6.14 -4.46
CA ILE A 79 14.14 6.48 -3.13
C ILE A 79 14.72 5.20 -2.56
N SER A 80 15.96 5.25 -2.07
CA SER A 80 16.58 4.08 -1.48
C SER A 80 15.97 3.73 -0.11
N SER A 81 16.03 2.45 0.28
CA SER A 81 15.63 1.99 1.61
C SER A 81 16.28 2.82 2.71
N ARG A 82 17.57 3.12 2.57
CA ARG A 82 18.31 3.93 3.53
C ARG A 82 17.71 5.33 3.68
N GLU A 83 17.41 6.01 2.56
CA GLU A 83 16.79 7.35 2.61
C GLU A 83 15.41 7.30 3.26
N LEU A 84 14.61 6.26 2.99
CA LEU A 84 13.30 6.08 3.63
C LEU A 84 13.44 5.87 5.14
N VAL A 85 14.40 5.06 5.57
CA VAL A 85 14.67 4.82 7.00
C VAL A 85 15.18 6.09 7.66
N ASP A 86 16.18 6.75 7.08
CA ASP A 86 16.79 7.96 7.63
C ASP A 86 15.72 9.06 7.80
N GLU A 87 14.87 9.27 6.79
CA GLU A 87 13.77 10.25 6.86
C GLU A 87 12.74 9.87 7.92
N THR A 88 12.34 8.59 7.99
CA THR A 88 11.39 8.13 9.02
C THR A 88 11.94 8.37 10.43
N LEU A 89 13.22 8.08 10.66
CA LEU A 89 13.86 8.32 11.96
C LEU A 89 13.94 9.80 12.31
N ASN A 90 14.25 10.66 11.32
CA ASN A 90 14.26 12.12 11.51
C ASN A 90 12.88 12.63 11.94
N GLN A 91 11.81 12.17 11.30
CA GLN A 91 10.43 12.54 11.62
C GLN A 91 9.95 12.00 12.99
N LEU A 92 10.55 10.91 13.46
CA LEU A 92 10.27 10.34 14.78
C LEU A 92 11.08 10.97 15.91
N GLU A 93 12.13 11.75 15.59
CA GLU A 93 12.97 12.41 16.59
C GLU A 93 12.13 13.27 17.56
N GLY A 94 12.30 13.06 18.87
CA GLY A 94 11.52 13.72 19.90
C GLY A 94 10.07 13.24 20.07
N ARG A 95 9.58 12.35 19.20
CA ARG A 95 8.26 11.72 19.29
C ARG A 95 8.33 10.30 19.81
N PHE A 96 9.31 9.55 19.33
CA PHE A 96 9.52 8.15 19.72
C PHE A 96 10.99 7.76 19.61
N GLU A 97 11.53 7.16 20.67
CA GLU A 97 12.92 6.68 20.70
C GLU A 97 12.99 5.26 21.25
N ARG A 98 13.49 4.33 20.44
CA ARG A 98 13.81 2.96 20.84
C ARG A 98 15.00 2.44 20.02
N ALA A 99 16.03 1.94 20.69
CA ALA A 99 17.31 1.56 20.06
C ALA A 99 17.18 0.48 18.95
N ALA A 100 16.15 -0.36 18.97
CA ALA A 100 15.94 -1.42 17.99
C ALA A 100 15.26 -0.93 16.69
N VAL A 101 14.54 0.19 16.72
CA VAL A 101 13.73 0.68 15.58
C VAL A 101 14.54 0.86 14.29
N PRO A 102 15.75 1.43 14.28
CA PRO A 102 16.50 1.56 13.03
C PRO A 102 16.75 0.22 12.33
N GLY A 103 17.07 -0.84 13.09
CA GLY A 103 17.27 -2.19 12.54
C GLY A 103 15.97 -2.76 11.96
N GLU A 104 14.88 -2.67 12.71
CA GLU A 104 13.56 -3.16 12.30
C GLU A 104 13.05 -2.44 11.04
N LEU A 105 13.22 -1.12 10.93
CA LEU A 105 12.86 -0.36 9.75
C LEU A 105 13.70 -0.73 8.53
N ASN A 106 15.00 -0.98 8.69
CA ASN A 106 15.86 -1.46 7.60
C ASN A 106 15.40 -2.81 7.04
N ASP A 107 14.83 -3.67 7.87
CA ASP A 107 14.30 -4.98 7.45
C ASP A 107 12.92 -4.84 6.75
N LEU A 108 12.17 -3.77 7.05
CA LEU A 108 10.78 -3.57 6.59
C LEU A 108 10.64 -2.61 5.42
N LEU A 109 11.53 -1.62 5.27
CA LEU A 109 11.39 -0.60 4.23
C LEU A 109 12.32 -0.89 3.04
N PRO A 110 11.82 -1.40 1.91
CA PRO A 110 12.60 -1.61 0.70
C PRO A 110 12.91 -0.29 0.00
N SER A 111 13.84 -0.31 -0.97
CA SER A 111 13.91 0.77 -1.96
C SER A 111 12.66 0.78 -2.81
N VAL A 112 12.22 1.96 -3.23
CA VAL A 112 11.07 2.19 -4.07
C VAL A 112 11.47 2.86 -5.38
N ASP A 113 10.70 2.61 -6.43
CA ASP A 113 10.78 3.28 -7.73
C ASP A 113 9.46 4.03 -8.03
N ASP A 114 9.43 4.74 -9.16
CA ASP A 114 8.21 5.40 -9.65
C ASP A 114 7.09 4.38 -9.88
N GLY A 115 5.94 4.63 -9.28
CA GLY A 115 4.76 3.76 -9.30
C GLY A 115 4.72 2.71 -8.18
N ASP A 116 5.80 2.55 -7.41
CA ASP A 116 5.79 1.63 -6.27
C ASP A 116 4.91 2.13 -5.14
N GLN A 117 4.35 1.18 -4.38
CA GLN A 117 3.43 1.46 -3.30
C GLN A 117 3.92 0.85 -1.99
N LEU A 118 4.13 1.69 -0.97
CA LEU A 118 4.27 1.27 0.42
C LEU A 118 2.96 1.52 1.16
N ALA A 119 2.56 0.58 2.02
CA ALA A 119 1.42 0.78 2.88
C ALA A 119 1.70 0.32 4.30
N PHE A 120 1.13 1.05 5.24
CA PHE A 120 1.15 0.75 6.66
C PHE A 120 -0.27 0.59 7.18
N TYR A 121 -0.55 -0.55 7.79
CA TYR A 121 -1.86 -0.88 8.35
C TYR A 121 -1.76 -0.97 9.88
N LEU A 122 -2.34 0.01 10.58
CA LEU A 122 -2.55 -0.05 12.02
C LEU A 122 -3.81 -0.86 12.31
N ARG A 123 -3.65 -1.98 12.98
CA ARG A 123 -4.73 -2.87 13.38
C ARG A 123 -5.44 -2.36 14.63
N ALA A 124 -6.64 -2.88 14.88
CA ALA A 124 -7.44 -2.53 16.06
C ALA A 124 -6.77 -2.95 17.39
N ASP A 125 -5.88 -3.94 17.37
CA ASP A 125 -5.09 -4.38 18.53
C ASP A 125 -3.81 -3.55 18.75
N GLY A 126 -3.53 -2.58 17.87
CA GLY A 126 -2.37 -1.69 17.96
C GLY A 126 -1.13 -2.20 17.20
N ALA A 127 -1.12 -3.42 16.68
CA ALA A 127 -0.04 -3.92 15.85
C ALA A 127 -0.01 -3.21 14.48
N GLY A 128 1.18 -2.97 13.94
CA GLY A 128 1.40 -2.28 12.67
C GLY A 128 2.01 -3.20 11.62
N ALA A 129 1.35 -3.37 10.49
CA ALA A 129 1.80 -4.22 9.39
C ALA A 129 2.22 -3.39 8.17
N PHE A 130 3.37 -3.75 7.57
CA PHE A 130 3.92 -3.10 6.39
C PHE A 130 3.69 -3.95 5.14
N TYR A 131 3.42 -3.28 4.03
CA TYR A 131 3.18 -3.91 2.73
C TYR A 131 3.92 -3.14 1.63
N PHE A 132 4.43 -3.88 0.65
CA PHE A 132 5.05 -3.34 -0.56
C PHE A 132 4.39 -3.93 -1.80
N ASN A 133 3.83 -3.09 -2.66
CA ASN A 133 3.09 -3.51 -3.85
C ASN A 133 2.05 -4.61 -3.54
N GLY A 134 1.32 -4.43 -2.45
CA GLY A 134 0.31 -5.37 -1.97
C GLY A 134 0.86 -6.64 -1.29
N LYS A 135 2.18 -6.81 -1.18
CA LYS A 135 2.80 -7.96 -0.48
C LYS A 135 3.11 -7.59 0.96
N TYR A 136 2.75 -8.45 1.88
CA TYR A 136 3.13 -8.32 3.28
C TYR A 136 4.66 -8.42 3.45
N LEU A 137 5.26 -7.46 4.16
CA LEU A 137 6.68 -7.40 4.47
C LEU A 137 6.98 -7.89 5.89
N GLY A 138 6.16 -7.47 6.85
CA GLY A 138 6.34 -7.78 8.26
C GLY A 138 5.46 -6.88 9.11
N GLU A 139 5.57 -7.05 10.44
CA GLU A 139 4.83 -6.24 11.41
C GLU A 139 5.72 -5.81 12.58
N LEU A 140 5.33 -4.72 13.22
CA LEU A 140 5.87 -4.27 14.50
C LEU A 140 4.78 -4.36 15.56
N ASP A 141 5.06 -5.12 16.61
CA ASP A 141 4.18 -5.28 17.77
C ASP A 141 4.59 -4.26 18.86
N ASP A 142 4.56 -2.98 18.49
CA ASP A 142 4.83 -1.84 19.37
C ASP A 142 3.81 -0.75 19.08
N SER A 143 2.77 -0.70 19.88
CA SER A 143 1.65 0.23 19.67
C SER A 143 2.06 1.70 19.76
N ASP A 144 3.07 2.04 20.55
CA ASP A 144 3.53 3.42 20.70
C ASP A 144 4.33 3.84 19.46
N PHE A 145 5.21 2.97 18.97
CA PHE A 145 5.87 3.17 17.67
C PHE A 145 4.86 3.32 16.54
N ASN A 146 3.91 2.40 16.43
CA ASN A 146 2.95 2.36 15.34
C ASN A 146 2.07 3.63 15.29
N ARG A 147 1.73 4.20 16.45
CA ARG A 147 1.06 5.49 16.56
C ARG A 147 1.97 6.63 16.14
N ALA A 148 3.19 6.70 16.68
CA ALA A 148 4.17 7.73 16.35
C ALA A 148 4.51 7.72 14.85
N PHE A 149 4.59 6.53 14.22
CA PHE A 149 4.81 6.39 12.80
C PHE A 149 3.67 7.03 11.98
N LEU A 150 2.41 6.76 12.31
CA LEU A 150 1.28 7.42 11.65
C LEU A 150 1.21 8.93 11.94
N ASP A 151 1.67 9.35 13.10
CA ASP A 151 1.68 10.75 13.51
C ASP A 151 2.64 11.61 12.66
N ILE A 152 3.59 11.03 11.93
CA ILE A 152 4.37 11.72 10.90
C ILE A 152 3.41 12.46 9.93
N TRP A 153 2.30 11.81 9.53
CA TRP A 153 1.31 12.38 8.61
C TRP A 153 0.06 12.93 9.32
N LEU A 154 -0.25 12.42 10.52
CA LEU A 154 -1.57 12.65 11.14
C LEU A 154 -1.52 13.52 12.41
N ALA A 155 -0.34 13.86 12.94
CA ALA A 155 -0.25 14.72 14.11
C ALA A 155 -0.77 16.15 13.84
N PRO A 156 -1.36 16.82 14.81
CA PRO A 156 -1.78 18.22 14.66
C PRO A 156 -0.61 19.17 14.39
N ASP A 157 0.59 18.81 14.87
CA ASP A 157 1.86 19.53 14.74
C ASP A 157 2.77 18.93 13.66
N SER A 158 2.19 18.20 12.69
CA SER A 158 2.93 17.70 11.54
C SER A 158 3.64 18.83 10.79
N GLU A 159 4.85 18.57 10.30
CA GLU A 159 5.63 19.49 9.47
C GLU A 159 4.89 19.93 8.19
N TYR A 160 3.92 19.11 7.74
CA TYR A 160 3.14 19.36 6.52
C TYR A 160 1.63 19.50 6.83
N PRO A 161 1.18 20.60 7.46
CA PRO A 161 -0.20 20.73 7.97
C PRO A 161 -1.25 20.64 6.87
N GLU A 162 -0.96 21.07 5.64
CA GLU A 162 -1.89 20.98 4.52
C GLU A 162 -2.07 19.52 4.04
N LEU A 163 -1.00 18.75 3.97
CA LEU A 163 -1.04 17.32 3.70
C LEU A 163 -1.90 16.61 4.75
N THR A 164 -1.60 16.87 6.04
CA THR A 164 -2.32 16.32 7.18
C THR A 164 -3.82 16.62 7.11
N ARG A 165 -4.18 17.87 6.80
CA ARG A 165 -5.57 18.32 6.70
C ARG A 165 -6.33 17.53 5.62
N ARG A 166 -5.74 17.41 4.42
CA ARG A 166 -6.34 16.68 3.29
C ARG A 166 -6.44 15.18 3.55
N LEU A 167 -5.40 14.57 4.14
CA LEU A 167 -5.45 13.16 4.53
C LEU A 167 -6.56 12.86 5.53
N LYS A 168 -6.89 13.80 6.41
CA LYS A 168 -8.01 13.68 7.36
C LYS A 168 -9.39 13.99 6.76
N GLY A 169 -9.48 14.12 5.43
CA GLY A 169 -10.74 14.40 4.73
C GLY A 169 -11.28 15.82 4.97
N LYS A 170 -10.42 16.76 5.35
CA LYS A 170 -10.79 18.16 5.52
C LYS A 170 -10.38 18.95 4.28
N GLU A 171 -11.34 19.59 3.63
CA GLU A 171 -11.11 20.50 2.49
C GLU A 171 -10.45 21.83 2.90
#